data_9e6380752fdede905aa4cda4acd74307
#
_entry.id   9e6380752fdede905aa4cda4acd74307
#
_cell.length_a   1.000
_cell.length_b   1.000
_cell.length_c   1.000
_cell.angle_alpha   90.00
_cell.angle_beta   90.00
_cell.angle_gamma   90.00
#
_symmetry.space_group_name_H-M   'P 1'
#
loop_
_entity.id
_entity.type
_entity.pdbx_description
1 polymer ?
#
loop_
_entity_poly.entity_id
_entity_poly.type
_entity_poly.pdbx_seq_one_letter_code
_entity_poly.pdbx_strand_id
1 'polypeptide(L)'
;MPSGNLMGDQAMLTIEMDNFDLGQICRSGQCFRMEQIGENRYRVIAGDMYLELTQEKGIVNFFCPELDFVVFWIRYFDLDCDYGKYINRINPRDKYLKAAGEMGSGIRILQQDLWEVIISFLISQQNNITRIKKCIENICREFGEKKISSTGVEYYAFPTAQALAKATEEQLQECNLGYRAKYVLDTARRVVFGDFDPDKLYDMKYQRARKELLQLYGVGEKVADCICLFGLHQLEAFPVDTHIRQVLEEHYKRGFPNRRYRDCKGVMQQYIFYYELTVS
;
A
#
# COMPACT_ATOMS: atom_id res chain seq x y z
N MET A 1 -13.75 -37.90 28.68
CA MET A 1 -14.44 -36.95 27.79
C MET A 1 -13.38 -36.11 27.13
N PRO A 2 -12.99 -36.31 25.86
CA PRO A 2 -12.04 -35.44 25.22
C PRO A 2 -12.77 -34.16 24.79
N SER A 3 -12.26 -33.00 25.23
CA SER A 3 -12.65 -31.68 24.80
C SER A 3 -12.28 -31.51 23.33
N GLY A 4 -13.27 -31.59 22.44
CA GLY A 4 -13.10 -31.30 21.04
C GLY A 4 -12.72 -29.86 20.80
N ASN A 5 -11.53 -29.64 20.23
CA ASN A 5 -11.10 -28.39 19.65
C ASN A 5 -11.88 -28.20 18.34
N LEU A 6 -12.93 -27.38 18.39
CA LEU A 6 -13.62 -26.86 17.20
C LEU A 6 -12.78 -25.71 16.62
N MET A 7 -11.61 -26.03 16.05
CA MET A 7 -11.05 -25.24 14.97
C MET A 7 -11.64 -25.81 13.68
N GLY A 8 -12.65 -25.12 13.12
CA GLY A 8 -13.16 -25.42 11.80
C GLY A 8 -12.01 -25.46 10.79
N ASP A 9 -12.06 -26.36 9.81
CA ASP A 9 -11.15 -26.44 8.67
C ASP A 9 -11.10 -25.10 7.94
N GLN A 10 -10.22 -24.21 8.41
CA GLN A 10 -9.88 -23.01 7.66
C GLN A 10 -8.99 -23.42 6.51
N ALA A 11 -9.40 -23.12 5.29
CA ALA A 11 -8.56 -23.27 4.13
C ALA A 11 -7.27 -22.46 4.37
N MET A 12 -6.15 -23.15 4.49
CA MET A 12 -4.82 -22.58 4.69
C MET A 12 -3.96 -22.96 3.51
N LEU A 13 -3.41 -21.96 2.86
CA LEU A 13 -2.47 -22.14 1.76
C LEU A 13 -1.08 -21.74 2.25
N THR A 14 -0.12 -22.59 1.98
CA THR A 14 1.27 -22.41 2.41
C THR A 14 2.15 -22.21 1.18
N ILE A 15 2.95 -21.17 1.20
CA ILE A 15 3.99 -20.93 0.20
C ILE A 15 5.35 -20.74 0.88
N GLU A 16 6.41 -21.12 0.19
CA GLU A 16 7.78 -20.75 0.51
C GLU A 16 8.25 -19.74 -0.54
N MET A 17 8.75 -18.60 -0.10
CA MET A 17 9.10 -17.53 -1.02
C MET A 17 10.29 -16.72 -0.51
N ASP A 18 11.28 -16.56 -1.39
CA ASP A 18 12.38 -15.63 -1.19
C ASP A 18 11.93 -14.18 -1.40
N ASN A 19 12.65 -13.26 -0.78
CA ASN A 19 12.39 -11.83 -0.90
C ASN A 19 10.93 -11.46 -0.61
N PHE A 20 10.40 -12.03 0.46
CA PHE A 20 9.06 -11.76 0.98
C PHE A 20 9.10 -11.72 2.51
N ASP A 21 8.80 -10.58 3.11
CA ASP A 21 8.77 -10.40 4.56
C ASP A 21 7.55 -9.53 4.94
N LEU A 22 6.59 -10.15 5.63
CA LEU A 22 5.35 -9.49 6.05
C LEU A 22 5.60 -8.31 6.99
N GLY A 23 6.62 -8.42 7.85
CA GLY A 23 6.97 -7.35 8.77
C GLY A 23 7.55 -6.14 8.05
N GLN A 24 8.42 -6.36 7.07
CA GLN A 24 8.96 -5.29 6.23
C GLN A 24 7.86 -4.63 5.39
N ILE A 25 7.01 -5.42 4.73
CA ILE A 25 5.87 -4.92 3.94
C ILE A 25 4.93 -4.09 4.83
N CYS A 26 4.56 -4.59 6.01
CA CYS A 26 3.67 -3.91 6.95
C CYS A 26 4.23 -2.55 7.42
N ARG A 27 5.54 -2.42 7.55
CA ARG A 27 6.24 -1.20 8.01
C ARG A 27 6.77 -0.30 6.89
N SER A 28 6.63 -0.71 5.63
CA SER A 28 7.17 0.02 4.48
C SER A 28 6.41 1.31 4.09
N GLY A 29 5.30 1.62 4.76
CA GLY A 29 4.52 2.86 4.54
C GLY A 29 3.72 2.89 3.24
N GLN A 30 3.61 1.78 2.52
CA GLN A 30 2.84 1.68 1.28
C GLN A 30 1.38 1.27 1.47
N CYS A 31 1.06 0.56 2.57
CA CYS A 31 -0.26 0.07 2.92
C CYS A 31 -0.64 0.51 4.34
N PHE A 32 -1.84 1.04 4.51
CA PHE A 32 -2.30 1.56 5.79
C PHE A 32 -3.31 0.64 6.50
N ARG A 33 -3.80 -0.40 5.81
CA ARG A 33 -4.75 -1.38 6.34
C ARG A 33 -4.12 -2.77 6.54
N MET A 34 -2.80 -2.80 6.68
CA MET A 34 -2.04 -3.96 7.13
C MET A 34 -1.49 -3.70 8.52
N GLU A 35 -1.64 -4.68 9.42
CA GLU A 35 -1.16 -4.59 10.79
C GLU A 35 -0.68 -5.93 11.31
N GLN A 36 0.25 -5.89 12.25
CA GLN A 36 0.71 -7.04 12.99
C GLN A 36 -0.24 -7.28 14.17
N ILE A 37 -0.87 -8.45 14.24
CA ILE A 37 -1.86 -8.82 15.26
C ILE A 37 -1.36 -9.89 16.25
N GLY A 38 -0.13 -10.36 16.06
CA GLY A 38 0.55 -11.35 16.91
C GLY A 38 2.02 -11.41 16.58
N GLU A 39 2.81 -12.26 17.24
CA GLU A 39 4.26 -12.32 17.08
C GLU A 39 4.68 -12.46 15.61
N ASN A 40 4.10 -13.43 14.88
CA ASN A 40 4.36 -13.67 13.45
C ASN A 40 3.05 -13.64 12.63
N ARG A 41 2.01 -12.97 13.15
CA ARG A 41 0.68 -12.95 12.55
C ARG A 41 0.31 -11.55 12.14
N TYR A 42 -0.20 -11.43 10.92
CA TYR A 42 -0.58 -10.19 10.28
C TYR A 42 -2.02 -10.25 9.79
N ARG A 43 -2.67 -9.10 9.72
CA ARG A 43 -3.98 -8.91 9.12
C ARG A 43 -3.87 -7.87 8.01
N VAL A 44 -4.54 -8.14 6.89
CA VAL A 44 -4.68 -7.21 5.77
C VAL A 44 -6.16 -7.06 5.43
N ILE A 45 -6.59 -5.82 5.25
CA ILE A 45 -7.88 -5.51 4.63
C ILE A 45 -7.58 -4.72 3.36
N ALA A 46 -8.02 -5.19 2.21
CA ALA A 46 -7.77 -4.58 0.90
C ALA A 46 -9.09 -4.46 0.15
N GLY A 47 -9.54 -3.23 -0.10
CA GLY A 47 -10.89 -3.00 -0.59
C GLY A 47 -11.92 -3.58 0.36
N ASP A 48 -12.58 -4.64 -0.07
CA ASP A 48 -13.58 -5.41 0.67
C ASP A 48 -13.11 -6.81 1.09
N MET A 49 -11.85 -7.16 0.81
CA MET A 49 -11.26 -8.45 1.14
C MET A 49 -10.52 -8.43 2.48
N TYR A 50 -10.60 -9.53 3.22
CA TYR A 50 -9.94 -9.72 4.51
C TYR A 50 -9.02 -10.93 4.45
N LEU A 51 -7.81 -10.79 4.99
CA LEU A 51 -6.84 -11.87 5.07
C LEU A 51 -6.08 -11.81 6.38
N GLU A 52 -5.90 -12.97 7.01
CA GLU A 52 -4.85 -13.19 8.02
C GLU A 52 -3.73 -14.03 7.44
N LEU A 53 -2.50 -13.71 7.87
CA LEU A 53 -1.29 -14.42 7.43
C LEU A 53 -0.38 -14.68 8.62
N THR A 54 0.40 -15.75 8.53
CA THR A 54 1.56 -15.95 9.41
C THR A 54 2.81 -16.15 8.56
N GLN A 55 3.96 -15.75 9.12
CA GLN A 55 5.24 -16.01 8.47
C GLN A 55 6.26 -16.51 9.49
N GLU A 56 6.89 -17.63 9.17
CA GLU A 56 8.01 -18.18 9.96
C GLU A 56 9.04 -18.82 9.03
N LYS A 57 10.31 -18.42 9.14
CA LYS A 57 11.45 -19.01 8.42
C LYS A 57 11.26 -19.12 6.90
N GLY A 58 10.68 -18.08 6.27
CA GLY A 58 10.44 -18.04 4.82
C GLY A 58 9.14 -18.74 4.38
N ILE A 59 8.46 -19.44 5.29
CA ILE A 59 7.16 -20.06 5.03
C ILE A 59 6.05 -19.09 5.40
N VAL A 60 5.13 -18.87 4.46
CA VAL A 60 3.98 -17.99 4.65
C VAL A 60 2.70 -18.78 4.52
N ASN A 61 1.83 -18.66 5.52
CA ASN A 61 0.50 -19.27 5.50
C ASN A 61 -0.56 -18.18 5.29
N PHE A 62 -1.42 -18.41 4.31
CA PHE A 62 -2.58 -17.56 3.99
C PHE A 62 -3.85 -18.25 4.49
N PHE A 63 -4.57 -17.58 5.37
CA PHE A 63 -5.84 -18.10 5.92
C PHE A 63 -7.00 -17.56 5.11
N CYS A 64 -7.23 -18.11 3.93
CA CYS A 64 -8.30 -17.74 3.02
C CYS A 64 -8.70 -18.90 2.11
N PRO A 65 -9.88 -18.86 1.46
CA PRO A 65 -10.24 -19.78 0.39
C PRO A 65 -9.21 -19.78 -0.75
N GLU A 66 -8.98 -20.93 -1.37
CA GLU A 66 -8.06 -21.08 -2.50
C GLU A 66 -8.42 -20.14 -3.67
N LEU A 67 -9.71 -19.98 -3.92
CA LEU A 67 -10.19 -19.08 -4.98
C LEU A 67 -9.76 -17.63 -4.71
N ASP A 68 -9.90 -17.15 -3.48
CA ASP A 68 -9.50 -15.78 -3.09
C ASP A 68 -7.99 -15.60 -3.22
N PHE A 69 -7.22 -16.64 -2.85
CA PHE A 69 -5.78 -16.62 -3.01
C PHE A 69 -5.37 -16.45 -4.47
N VAL A 70 -5.92 -17.31 -5.35
CA VAL A 70 -5.55 -17.31 -6.78
C VAL A 70 -6.03 -16.06 -7.50
N VAL A 71 -7.27 -15.61 -7.24
CA VAL A 71 -7.88 -14.49 -7.98
C VAL A 71 -7.41 -13.14 -7.46
N PHE A 72 -7.10 -13.02 -6.16
CA PHE A 72 -6.82 -11.72 -5.55
C PHE A 72 -5.44 -11.63 -4.90
N TRP A 73 -5.09 -12.53 -3.97
CA TRP A 73 -3.90 -12.34 -3.13
C TRP A 73 -2.58 -12.56 -3.84
N ILE A 74 -2.51 -13.45 -4.84
CA ILE A 74 -1.31 -13.61 -5.71
C ILE A 74 -0.96 -12.27 -6.33
N ARG A 75 -1.96 -11.60 -6.93
CA ARG A 75 -1.77 -10.28 -7.53
C ARG A 75 -1.46 -9.21 -6.48
N TYR A 76 -2.23 -9.17 -5.40
CA TYR A 76 -2.07 -8.13 -4.37
C TYR A 76 -0.65 -8.08 -3.81
N PHE A 77 -0.06 -9.23 -3.49
CA PHE A 77 1.31 -9.35 -2.99
C PHE A 77 2.38 -9.44 -4.09
N ASP A 78 2.00 -9.32 -5.35
CA ASP A 78 2.90 -9.42 -6.51
C ASP A 78 3.74 -10.73 -6.48
N LEU A 79 3.10 -11.87 -6.15
CA LEU A 79 3.81 -13.13 -5.86
C LEU A 79 4.48 -13.72 -7.10
N ASP A 80 3.99 -13.45 -8.30
CA ASP A 80 4.57 -13.92 -9.56
C ASP A 80 5.88 -13.20 -9.95
N CYS A 81 6.22 -12.11 -9.24
CA CYS A 81 7.40 -11.32 -9.55
C CYS A 81 8.61 -11.78 -8.72
N ASP A 82 9.72 -12.06 -9.38
CA ASP A 82 11.01 -12.31 -8.74
C ASP A 82 11.68 -10.99 -8.33
N TYR A 83 11.65 -10.66 -7.03
CA TYR A 83 12.28 -9.46 -6.48
C TYR A 83 13.80 -9.58 -6.33
N GLY A 84 14.35 -10.79 -6.34
CA GLY A 84 15.78 -11.02 -6.35
C GLY A 84 16.47 -10.36 -7.54
N LYS A 85 15.79 -10.30 -8.69
CA LYS A 85 16.31 -9.60 -9.88
C LYS A 85 16.52 -8.09 -9.67
N TYR A 86 15.70 -7.44 -8.84
CA TYR A 86 15.86 -6.01 -8.54
C TYR A 86 17.03 -5.79 -7.58
N ILE A 87 17.18 -6.63 -6.56
CA ILE A 87 18.29 -6.60 -5.61
C ILE A 87 19.61 -6.83 -6.34
N ASN A 88 19.68 -7.82 -7.24
CA ASN A 88 20.87 -8.14 -8.02
C ASN A 88 21.26 -7.03 -9.02
N ARG A 89 20.34 -6.13 -9.38
CA ARG A 89 20.64 -4.96 -10.24
C ARG A 89 21.30 -3.82 -9.49
N ILE A 90 21.28 -3.82 -8.16
CA ILE A 90 21.90 -2.75 -7.36
C ILE A 90 23.38 -2.70 -7.70
N ASN A 91 23.89 -1.48 -7.98
CA ASN A 91 25.29 -1.29 -8.27
C ASN A 91 26.13 -1.63 -7.03
N PRO A 92 27.07 -2.59 -7.08
CA PRO A 92 27.89 -2.96 -5.94
C PRO A 92 28.76 -1.79 -5.38
N ARG A 93 28.98 -0.75 -6.20
CA ARG A 93 29.70 0.46 -5.77
C ARG A 93 28.82 1.48 -5.06
N ASP A 94 27.51 1.35 -5.15
CA ASP A 94 26.54 2.15 -4.42
C ASP A 94 26.31 1.51 -3.04
N LYS A 95 27.17 1.84 -2.10
CA LYS A 95 27.17 1.23 -0.76
C LYS A 95 25.88 1.53 0.00
N TYR A 96 25.32 2.74 -0.20
CA TYR A 96 24.10 3.15 0.47
C TYR A 96 22.89 2.35 -0.02
N LEU A 97 22.64 2.33 -1.36
CA LEU A 97 21.53 1.57 -1.93
C LEU A 97 21.67 0.06 -1.68
N LYS A 98 22.93 -0.45 -1.64
CA LYS A 98 23.21 -1.85 -1.32
C LYS A 98 22.74 -2.18 0.10
N ALA A 99 23.12 -1.38 1.10
CA ALA A 99 22.67 -1.56 2.49
C ALA A 99 21.13 -1.46 2.60
N ALA A 100 20.54 -0.49 1.92
CA ALA A 100 19.08 -0.34 1.87
C ALA A 100 18.38 -1.55 1.24
N GLY A 101 18.89 -2.08 0.13
CA GLY A 101 18.36 -3.27 -0.53
C GLY A 101 18.53 -4.56 0.27
N GLU A 102 19.66 -4.71 1.00
CA GLU A 102 19.88 -5.84 1.91
C GLU A 102 18.89 -5.79 3.08
N MET A 103 18.70 -4.62 3.71
CA MET A 103 17.77 -4.45 4.83
C MET A 103 16.30 -4.59 4.41
N GLY A 104 15.92 -4.06 3.25
CA GLY A 104 14.57 -4.09 2.72
C GLY A 104 14.30 -5.26 1.77
N SER A 105 15.13 -6.30 1.76
CA SER A 105 15.09 -7.39 0.77
C SER A 105 13.77 -8.17 0.72
N GLY A 106 12.98 -8.12 1.77
CA GLY A 106 11.64 -8.74 1.83
C GLY A 106 10.49 -7.83 1.40
N ILE A 107 10.77 -6.57 1.03
CA ILE A 107 9.72 -5.64 0.58
C ILE A 107 9.33 -5.94 -0.86
N ARG A 108 8.02 -5.98 -1.09
CA ARG A 108 7.41 -6.04 -2.41
C ARG A 108 6.51 -4.82 -2.60
N ILE A 109 6.32 -4.38 -3.82
CA ILE A 109 5.35 -3.33 -4.14
C ILE A 109 3.98 -3.99 -4.28
N LEU A 110 3.08 -3.71 -3.34
CA LEU A 110 1.72 -4.25 -3.36
C LEU A 110 0.93 -3.67 -4.53
N GLN A 111 0.09 -4.50 -5.15
CA GLN A 111 -0.87 -4.08 -6.18
C GLN A 111 -2.21 -3.80 -5.51
N GLN A 112 -2.32 -2.61 -4.91
CA GLN A 112 -3.47 -2.22 -4.10
C GLN A 112 -4.62 -1.71 -4.98
N ASP A 113 -5.84 -1.67 -4.42
CA ASP A 113 -6.98 -1.02 -5.05
C ASP A 113 -6.70 0.48 -5.30
N LEU A 114 -6.90 0.92 -6.53
CA LEU A 114 -6.55 2.27 -6.93
C LEU A 114 -7.36 3.34 -6.20
N TRP A 115 -8.66 3.10 -5.99
CA TRP A 115 -9.51 4.04 -5.27
C TRP A 115 -9.08 4.17 -3.80
N GLU A 116 -8.83 3.04 -3.13
CA GLU A 116 -8.31 3.03 -1.76
C GLU A 116 -6.98 3.77 -1.65
N VAL A 117 -6.07 3.58 -2.61
CA VAL A 117 -4.78 4.26 -2.65
C VAL A 117 -4.94 5.76 -2.86
N ILE A 118 -5.79 6.22 -3.78
CA ILE A 118 -6.04 7.65 -4.01
C ILE A 118 -6.47 8.32 -2.70
N ILE A 119 -7.50 7.79 -2.05
CA ILE A 119 -8.05 8.39 -0.81
C ILE A 119 -7.04 8.29 0.33
N SER A 120 -6.36 7.17 0.50
CA SER A 120 -5.38 6.96 1.56
C SER A 120 -4.19 7.92 1.43
N PHE A 121 -3.70 8.18 0.22
CA PHE A 121 -2.60 9.12 0.01
C PHE A 121 -3.04 10.60 0.08
N LEU A 122 -4.29 10.93 -0.21
CA LEU A 122 -4.85 12.25 0.14
C LEU A 122 -4.85 12.45 1.66
N ILE A 123 -5.22 11.43 2.45
CA ILE A 123 -5.21 11.46 3.92
C ILE A 123 -3.77 11.51 4.46
N SER A 124 -2.80 10.96 3.76
CA SER A 124 -1.41 10.85 4.21
C SER A 124 -0.65 12.17 4.26
N GLN A 125 -1.13 13.22 3.61
CA GLN A 125 -0.42 14.49 3.46
C GLN A 125 -0.18 15.18 4.81
N GLN A 126 1.07 15.59 5.09
CA GLN A 126 1.48 16.22 6.34
C GLN A 126 0.92 15.47 7.57
N ASN A 127 1.07 14.16 7.57
CA ASN A 127 0.49 13.28 8.58
C ASN A 127 1.49 12.18 8.95
N ASN A 128 1.31 11.54 10.10
CA ASN A 128 2.11 10.37 10.50
C ASN A 128 1.31 9.07 10.30
N ILE A 129 2.03 7.95 10.16
CA ILE A 129 1.46 6.65 9.84
C ILE A 129 0.35 6.23 10.82
N THR A 130 0.56 6.41 12.12
CA THR A 130 -0.43 6.06 13.16
C THR A 130 -1.74 6.83 12.97
N ARG A 131 -1.64 8.14 12.73
CA ARG A 131 -2.82 8.98 12.50
C ARG A 131 -3.49 8.69 11.17
N ILE A 132 -2.71 8.42 10.11
CA ILE A 132 -3.25 8.00 8.80
C ILE A 132 -4.10 6.75 8.95
N LYS A 133 -3.55 5.69 9.59
CA LYS A 133 -4.29 4.43 9.85
C LYS A 133 -5.59 4.70 10.61
N LYS A 134 -5.55 5.56 11.63
CA LYS A 134 -6.75 5.90 12.41
C LYS A 134 -7.80 6.65 11.60
N CYS A 135 -7.40 7.61 10.77
CA CYS A 135 -8.31 8.32 9.86
C CYS A 135 -8.98 7.36 8.88
N ILE A 136 -8.21 6.45 8.27
CA ILE A 136 -8.71 5.46 7.32
C ILE A 136 -9.67 4.48 8.04
N GLU A 137 -9.33 4.02 9.23
CA GLU A 137 -10.24 3.17 10.02
C GLU A 137 -11.56 3.89 10.30
N ASN A 138 -11.51 5.18 10.68
CA ASN A 138 -12.71 5.95 10.98
C ASN A 138 -13.62 6.09 9.76
N ILE A 139 -13.07 6.43 8.58
CA ILE A 139 -13.90 6.52 7.35
C ILE A 139 -14.45 5.16 6.92
N CYS A 140 -13.70 4.07 7.14
CA CYS A 140 -14.20 2.73 6.85
C CYS A 140 -15.34 2.34 7.80
N ARG A 141 -15.26 2.68 9.09
CA ARG A 141 -16.32 2.40 10.06
C ARG A 141 -17.58 3.24 9.81
N GLU A 142 -17.42 4.49 9.40
CA GLU A 142 -18.54 5.41 9.20
C GLU A 142 -19.23 5.22 7.85
N PHE A 143 -18.47 4.99 6.79
CA PHE A 143 -18.97 4.98 5.41
C PHE A 143 -18.79 3.66 4.68
N GLY A 144 -17.99 2.74 5.22
CA GLY A 144 -17.75 1.42 4.63
C GLY A 144 -18.82 0.40 5.00
N GLU A 145 -18.94 -0.63 4.16
CA GLU A 145 -19.82 -1.76 4.45
C GLU A 145 -19.23 -2.64 5.57
N LYS A 146 -20.04 -2.94 6.58
CA LYS A 146 -19.66 -3.90 7.63
C LYS A 146 -19.73 -5.33 7.09
N LYS A 147 -18.63 -6.06 7.23
CA LYS A 147 -18.49 -7.45 6.76
C LYS A 147 -18.00 -8.37 7.88
N ILE A 148 -18.14 -9.66 7.64
CA ILE A 148 -17.62 -10.71 8.53
C ILE A 148 -16.69 -11.59 7.68
N SER A 149 -15.45 -11.77 8.16
CA SER A 149 -14.47 -12.64 7.52
C SER A 149 -14.85 -14.12 7.62
N SER A 150 -14.21 -14.97 6.85
CA SER A 150 -14.34 -16.43 6.99
C SER A 150 -13.95 -16.96 8.37
N THR A 151 -13.20 -16.15 9.14
CA THR A 151 -12.77 -16.44 10.53
C THR A 151 -13.74 -15.91 11.58
N GLY A 152 -14.86 -15.30 11.17
CA GLY A 152 -15.84 -14.69 12.07
C GLY A 152 -15.44 -13.31 12.62
N VAL A 153 -14.37 -12.71 12.11
CA VAL A 153 -13.92 -11.37 12.51
C VAL A 153 -14.72 -10.30 11.76
N GLU A 154 -15.32 -9.38 12.51
CA GLU A 154 -15.98 -8.21 11.93
C GLU A 154 -14.94 -7.21 11.40
N TYR A 155 -15.16 -6.71 10.19
CA TYR A 155 -14.33 -5.67 9.58
C TYR A 155 -15.19 -4.76 8.69
N TYR A 156 -14.59 -3.67 8.22
CA TYR A 156 -15.27 -2.73 7.34
C TYR A 156 -14.54 -2.65 6.00
N ALA A 157 -15.29 -2.79 4.91
CA ALA A 157 -14.78 -2.54 3.57
C ALA A 157 -14.34 -1.08 3.41
N PHE A 158 -13.45 -0.80 2.45
CA PHE A 158 -13.14 0.57 2.11
C PHE A 158 -14.38 1.25 1.48
N PRO A 159 -14.72 2.49 1.88
CA PRO A 159 -15.93 3.14 1.39
C PRO A 159 -15.85 3.44 -0.10
N THR A 160 -16.94 3.20 -0.82
CA THR A 160 -17.05 3.53 -2.24
C THR A 160 -17.03 5.04 -2.48
N ALA A 161 -16.73 5.45 -3.71
CA ALA A 161 -16.83 6.86 -4.10
C ALA A 161 -18.23 7.42 -3.87
N GLN A 162 -19.28 6.60 -4.13
CA GLN A 162 -20.68 6.96 -3.90
C GLN A 162 -20.99 7.20 -2.42
N ALA A 163 -20.41 6.38 -1.52
CA ALA A 163 -20.59 6.55 -0.07
C ALA A 163 -19.92 7.85 0.41
N LEU A 164 -18.67 8.09 0.02
CA LEU A 164 -17.94 9.31 0.40
C LEU A 164 -18.52 10.59 -0.23
N ALA A 165 -19.04 10.53 -1.46
CA ALA A 165 -19.65 11.70 -2.13
C ALA A 165 -20.94 12.20 -1.45
N LYS A 166 -21.64 11.30 -0.73
CA LYS A 166 -22.86 11.63 0.05
C LYS A 166 -22.53 12.22 1.42
N ALA A 167 -21.30 12.08 1.89
CA ALA A 167 -20.89 12.63 3.17
C ALA A 167 -20.90 14.17 3.14
N THR A 168 -20.99 14.77 4.32
CA THR A 168 -20.70 16.19 4.50
C THR A 168 -19.22 16.38 4.87
N GLU A 169 -18.72 17.59 4.70
CA GLU A 169 -17.34 17.92 5.11
C GLU A 169 -17.17 17.73 6.62
N GLU A 170 -18.17 18.10 7.41
CA GLU A 170 -18.19 17.96 8.87
C GLU A 170 -18.08 16.48 9.29
N GLN A 171 -18.84 15.58 8.68
CA GLN A 171 -18.75 14.15 8.95
C GLN A 171 -17.35 13.59 8.67
N LEU A 172 -16.72 14.01 7.57
CA LEU A 172 -15.35 13.63 7.25
C LEU A 172 -14.33 14.25 8.23
N GLN A 173 -14.59 15.46 8.74
CA GLN A 173 -13.76 16.08 9.78
C GLN A 173 -13.86 15.32 11.11
N GLU A 174 -15.03 14.81 11.49
CA GLU A 174 -15.25 13.93 12.64
C GLU A 174 -14.44 12.62 12.55
N CYS A 175 -14.15 12.16 11.33
CA CYS A 175 -13.22 11.06 11.08
C CYS A 175 -11.72 11.43 11.25
N ASN A 176 -11.42 12.61 11.81
CA ASN A 176 -10.08 13.17 12.04
C ASN A 176 -9.31 13.56 10.76
N LEU A 177 -9.98 13.78 9.65
CA LEU A 177 -9.34 14.16 8.39
C LEU A 177 -8.82 15.61 8.41
N GLY A 178 -9.41 16.48 9.22
CA GLY A 178 -9.11 17.92 9.25
C GLY A 178 -9.31 18.55 7.86
N TYR A 179 -8.38 19.37 7.40
CA TYR A 179 -8.46 20.02 6.08
C TYR A 179 -8.49 19.05 4.88
N ARG A 180 -8.10 17.78 5.09
CA ARG A 180 -8.09 16.75 4.04
C ARG A 180 -9.50 16.26 3.69
N ALA A 181 -10.49 16.53 4.55
CA ALA A 181 -11.89 16.24 4.31
C ALA A 181 -12.34 16.82 2.95
N LYS A 182 -11.92 18.06 2.64
CA LYS A 182 -12.21 18.72 1.35
C LYS A 182 -11.66 17.95 0.15
N TYR A 183 -10.43 17.43 0.27
CA TYR A 183 -9.78 16.69 -0.82
C TYR A 183 -10.49 15.37 -1.10
N VAL A 184 -10.83 14.64 -0.03
CA VAL A 184 -11.55 13.37 -0.11
C VAL A 184 -12.94 13.58 -0.72
N LEU A 185 -13.68 14.58 -0.24
CA LEU A 185 -15.02 14.89 -0.69
C LEU A 185 -15.06 15.34 -2.17
N ASP A 186 -14.15 16.25 -2.55
CA ASP A 186 -14.02 16.72 -3.95
C ASP A 186 -13.71 15.54 -4.89
N THR A 187 -12.72 14.73 -4.53
CA THR A 187 -12.33 13.58 -5.35
C THR A 187 -13.48 12.58 -5.49
N ALA A 188 -14.19 12.27 -4.40
CA ALA A 188 -15.33 11.35 -4.44
C ALA A 188 -16.46 11.87 -5.34
N ARG A 189 -16.78 13.16 -5.25
CA ARG A 189 -17.80 13.81 -6.09
C ARG A 189 -17.41 13.81 -7.56
N ARG A 190 -16.15 14.13 -7.88
CA ARG A 190 -15.65 14.10 -9.27
C ARG A 190 -15.77 12.71 -9.90
N VAL A 191 -15.51 11.65 -9.13
CA VAL A 191 -15.71 10.26 -9.60
C VAL A 191 -17.20 10.00 -9.86
N VAL A 192 -18.08 10.37 -8.93
CA VAL A 192 -19.53 10.12 -9.06
C VAL A 192 -20.16 10.91 -10.18
N PHE A 193 -19.71 12.14 -10.43
CA PHE A 193 -20.23 13.00 -11.51
C PHE A 193 -19.59 12.71 -12.87
N GLY A 194 -18.57 11.84 -12.92
CA GLY A 194 -17.90 11.46 -14.16
C GLY A 194 -16.82 12.46 -14.63
N ASP A 195 -16.45 13.43 -13.79
CA ASP A 195 -15.38 14.40 -14.06
C ASP A 195 -13.99 13.77 -13.92
N PHE A 196 -13.88 12.66 -13.20
CA PHE A 196 -12.68 11.86 -13.04
C PHE A 196 -13.03 10.37 -13.02
N ASP A 197 -12.36 9.59 -13.85
CA ASP A 197 -12.54 8.15 -13.98
C ASP A 197 -11.22 7.44 -13.61
N PRO A 198 -11.11 6.88 -12.38
CA PRO A 198 -9.91 6.18 -11.96
C PRO A 198 -9.54 5.01 -12.85
N ASP A 199 -10.51 4.28 -13.41
CA ASP A 199 -10.26 3.08 -14.19
C ASP A 199 -9.49 3.39 -15.49
N LYS A 200 -9.69 4.56 -16.06
CA LYS A 200 -8.91 5.00 -17.24
C LYS A 200 -7.41 5.14 -16.98
N LEU A 201 -7.00 5.28 -15.72
CA LEU A 201 -5.57 5.41 -15.38
C LEU A 201 -4.80 4.10 -15.61
N TYR A 202 -5.46 2.93 -15.53
CA TYR A 202 -4.83 1.63 -15.77
C TYR A 202 -4.27 1.51 -17.20
N ASP A 203 -4.91 2.16 -18.19
CA ASP A 203 -4.48 2.16 -19.59
C ASP A 203 -3.41 3.23 -19.88
N MET A 204 -3.05 4.04 -18.88
CA MET A 204 -2.11 5.15 -19.08
C MET A 204 -0.69 4.76 -18.65
N LYS A 205 0.29 5.23 -19.43
CA LYS A 205 1.69 5.20 -19.00
C LYS A 205 1.90 6.20 -17.86
N TYR A 206 2.88 5.94 -17.01
CA TYR A 206 3.20 6.70 -15.79
C TYR A 206 3.10 8.23 -15.95
N GLN A 207 3.78 8.81 -16.94
CA GLN A 207 3.79 10.27 -17.11
C GLN A 207 2.40 10.85 -17.38
N ARG A 208 1.55 10.12 -18.09
CA ARG A 208 0.18 10.52 -18.38
C ARG A 208 -0.72 10.34 -17.16
N ALA A 209 -0.67 9.18 -16.52
CA ALA A 209 -1.42 8.92 -15.29
C ALA A 209 -1.07 9.96 -14.20
N ARG A 210 0.23 10.24 -14.00
CA ARG A 210 0.70 11.27 -13.07
C ARG A 210 0.12 12.65 -13.39
N LYS A 211 0.08 13.04 -14.67
CA LYS A 211 -0.49 14.32 -15.09
C LYS A 211 -1.99 14.42 -14.81
N GLU A 212 -2.74 13.34 -15.05
CA GLU A 212 -4.18 13.29 -14.73
C GLU A 212 -4.41 13.39 -13.21
N LEU A 213 -3.63 12.66 -12.41
CA LEU A 213 -3.72 12.69 -10.95
C LEU A 213 -3.44 14.08 -10.38
N LEU A 214 -2.51 14.84 -10.96
CA LEU A 214 -2.22 16.22 -10.55
C LEU A 214 -3.37 17.21 -10.77
N GLN A 215 -4.44 16.81 -11.48
CA GLN A 215 -5.65 17.62 -11.64
C GLN A 215 -6.62 17.48 -10.46
N LEU A 216 -6.41 16.49 -9.58
CA LEU A 216 -7.23 16.28 -8.40
C LEU A 216 -6.87 17.30 -7.32
N TYR A 217 -7.89 17.84 -6.67
CA TYR A 217 -7.69 18.80 -5.60
C TYR A 217 -6.91 18.21 -4.43
N GLY A 218 -5.80 18.84 -4.09
CA GLY A 218 -4.91 18.37 -3.03
C GLY A 218 -3.87 17.35 -3.46
N VAL A 219 -3.84 16.89 -4.70
CA VAL A 219 -2.80 15.98 -5.20
C VAL A 219 -1.58 16.77 -5.68
N GLY A 220 -0.48 16.69 -4.92
CA GLY A 220 0.82 17.18 -5.33
C GLY A 220 1.68 16.07 -5.96
N GLU A 221 2.89 16.41 -6.42
CA GLU A 221 3.79 15.50 -7.11
C GLU A 221 4.07 14.20 -6.34
N LYS A 222 4.40 14.30 -5.04
CA LYS A 222 4.67 13.13 -4.18
C LYS A 222 3.44 12.21 -4.09
N VAL A 223 2.25 12.78 -3.94
CA VAL A 223 1.01 12.00 -3.83
C VAL A 223 0.69 11.31 -5.16
N ALA A 224 0.83 12.02 -6.28
CA ALA A 224 0.64 11.45 -7.60
C ALA A 224 1.61 10.28 -7.86
N ASP A 225 2.89 10.42 -7.48
CA ASP A 225 3.88 9.36 -7.62
C ASP A 225 3.58 8.16 -6.71
N CYS A 226 3.09 8.37 -5.49
CA CYS A 226 2.63 7.29 -4.60
C CYS A 226 1.44 6.54 -5.21
N ILE A 227 0.45 7.25 -5.76
CA ILE A 227 -0.72 6.63 -6.41
C ILE A 227 -0.28 5.82 -7.62
N CYS A 228 0.61 6.36 -8.46
CA CYS A 228 1.17 5.63 -9.60
C CYS A 228 1.91 4.36 -9.16
N LEU A 229 2.73 4.44 -8.10
CA LEU A 229 3.50 3.30 -7.61
C LEU A 229 2.63 2.21 -6.98
N PHE A 230 1.76 2.59 -6.06
CA PHE A 230 1.06 1.64 -5.18
C PHE A 230 -0.37 1.29 -5.65
N GLY A 231 -1.01 2.14 -6.46
CA GLY A 231 -2.33 1.89 -7.02
C GLY A 231 -2.29 1.39 -8.46
N LEU A 232 -1.35 1.90 -9.26
CA LEU A 232 -1.20 1.50 -10.66
C LEU A 232 -0.03 0.53 -10.89
N HIS A 233 0.73 0.20 -9.86
CA HIS A 233 1.93 -0.65 -9.93
C HIS A 233 2.95 -0.17 -10.99
N GLN A 234 3.06 1.14 -11.18
CA GLN A 234 3.99 1.75 -12.14
C GLN A 234 5.37 1.92 -11.48
N LEU A 235 6.19 0.87 -11.55
CA LEU A 235 7.49 0.76 -10.85
C LEU A 235 8.51 1.83 -11.30
N GLU A 236 8.25 2.59 -12.35
CA GLU A 236 9.05 3.75 -12.77
C GLU A 236 8.73 5.02 -11.96
N ALA A 237 7.68 5.02 -11.12
CA ALA A 237 7.39 6.12 -10.21
C ALA A 237 8.43 6.16 -9.07
N PHE A 238 8.75 7.38 -8.60
CA PHE A 238 9.73 7.61 -7.55
C PHE A 238 9.24 8.70 -6.61
N PRO A 239 8.37 8.37 -5.65
CA PRO A 239 7.85 9.35 -4.70
C PRO A 239 8.96 10.00 -3.88
N VAL A 240 9.05 11.33 -3.90
CA VAL A 240 10.03 12.09 -3.14
C VAL A 240 9.34 12.81 -1.99
N ASP A 241 9.47 12.24 -0.80
CA ASP A 241 9.08 12.90 0.46
C ASP A 241 10.29 13.59 1.12
N THR A 242 10.14 14.00 2.37
CA THR A 242 11.20 14.69 3.11
C THR A 242 12.41 13.78 3.35
N HIS A 243 12.20 12.51 3.70
CA HIS A 243 13.28 11.54 3.93
C HIS A 243 14.04 11.26 2.64
N ILE A 244 13.32 10.92 1.58
CA ILE A 244 13.94 10.67 0.26
C ILE A 244 14.69 11.90 -0.24
N ARG A 245 14.16 13.11 -0.02
CA ARG A 245 14.87 14.35 -0.40
C ARG A 245 16.19 14.49 0.32
N GLN A 246 16.21 14.26 1.63
CA GLN A 246 17.42 14.28 2.43
C GLN A 246 18.46 13.29 1.89
N VAL A 247 18.06 12.04 1.64
CA VAL A 247 18.94 11.02 1.06
C VAL A 247 19.51 11.43 -0.30
N LEU A 248 18.66 12.03 -1.17
CA LEU A 248 19.12 12.50 -2.48
C LEU A 248 20.17 13.61 -2.35
N GLU A 249 19.99 14.53 -1.40
CA GLU A 249 20.94 15.61 -1.13
C GLU A 249 22.29 15.11 -0.53
N GLU A 250 22.22 14.11 0.34
CA GLU A 250 23.41 13.58 1.04
C GLU A 250 24.20 12.58 0.18
N HIS A 251 23.51 11.60 -0.39
CA HIS A 251 24.14 10.45 -1.06
C HIS A 251 24.16 10.56 -2.59
N TYR A 252 23.24 11.34 -3.19
CA TYR A 252 23.08 11.42 -4.66
C TYR A 252 23.24 12.83 -5.21
N LYS A 253 24.29 13.55 -4.82
CA LYS A 253 24.59 14.94 -5.25
C LYS A 253 24.63 15.13 -6.78
N ARG A 254 24.88 14.07 -7.55
CA ARG A 254 24.87 14.08 -9.04
C ARG A 254 23.53 13.59 -9.62
N GLY A 255 22.51 13.42 -8.75
CA GLY A 255 21.21 12.84 -9.06
C GLY A 255 21.20 11.31 -8.91
N PHE A 256 20.02 10.78 -8.60
CA PHE A 256 19.78 9.34 -8.53
C PHE A 256 20.02 8.71 -9.90
N PRO A 257 20.59 7.49 -9.99
CA PRO A 257 20.92 6.84 -11.27
C PRO A 257 19.68 6.32 -12.03
N ASN A 258 18.82 7.25 -12.41
CA ASN A 258 17.51 7.02 -13.04
C ASN A 258 17.55 6.12 -14.26
N ARG A 259 18.62 6.20 -15.09
CA ARG A 259 18.75 5.37 -16.29
C ARG A 259 18.94 3.89 -15.97
N ARG A 260 19.69 3.59 -14.89
CA ARG A 260 19.98 2.23 -14.45
C ARG A 260 18.74 1.52 -13.92
N TYR A 261 17.89 2.25 -13.21
CA TYR A 261 16.71 1.70 -12.52
C TYR A 261 15.40 2.16 -13.16
N ARG A 262 15.40 2.57 -14.43
CA ARG A 262 14.26 3.21 -15.08
C ARG A 262 12.94 2.49 -14.91
N ASP A 263 12.96 1.16 -14.97
CA ASP A 263 11.79 0.27 -14.88
C ASP A 263 11.50 -0.26 -13.47
N CYS A 264 12.29 0.14 -12.46
CA CYS A 264 12.15 -0.33 -11.08
C CYS A 264 12.58 0.71 -10.04
N LYS A 265 12.53 2.00 -10.38
CA LYS A 265 12.92 3.07 -9.44
C LYS A 265 12.11 3.05 -8.16
N GLY A 266 10.82 2.74 -8.26
CA GLY A 266 9.93 2.65 -7.12
C GLY A 266 10.33 1.55 -6.13
N VAL A 267 10.87 0.43 -6.62
CA VAL A 267 11.42 -0.61 -5.74
C VAL A 267 12.65 -0.10 -5.02
N MET A 268 13.58 0.57 -5.72
CA MET A 268 14.75 1.19 -5.10
C MET A 268 14.37 2.27 -4.08
N GLN A 269 13.37 3.08 -4.40
CA GLN A 269 12.83 4.10 -3.50
C GLN A 269 12.26 3.47 -2.23
N GLN A 270 11.55 2.35 -2.32
CA GLN A 270 11.01 1.66 -1.15
C GLN A 270 12.09 1.05 -0.27
N TYR A 271 13.17 0.53 -0.84
CA TYR A 271 14.34 0.08 -0.06
C TYR A 271 14.98 1.25 0.70
N ILE A 272 15.19 2.38 0.03
CA ILE A 272 15.73 3.60 0.65
C ILE A 272 14.81 4.10 1.77
N PHE A 273 13.51 4.22 1.48
CA PHE A 273 12.53 4.73 2.44
C PHE A 273 12.45 3.86 3.69
N TYR A 274 12.39 2.54 3.52
CA TYR A 274 12.37 1.61 4.65
C TYR A 274 13.67 1.65 5.47
N TYR A 275 14.81 1.76 4.79
CA TYR A 275 16.11 1.90 5.44
C TYR A 275 16.14 3.12 6.34
N GLU A 276 15.73 4.28 5.84
CA GLU A 276 15.66 5.51 6.63
C GLU A 276 14.70 5.40 7.83
N LEU A 277 13.55 4.81 7.66
CA LEU A 277 12.62 4.60 8.77
C LEU A 277 13.14 3.64 9.85
N THR A 278 14.13 2.82 9.52
CA THR A 278 14.65 1.79 10.43
C THR A 278 15.91 2.25 11.15
N VAL A 279 16.75 3.10 10.52
CA VAL A 279 18.02 3.56 11.08
C VAL A 279 17.95 4.96 11.70
N SER A 280 16.85 5.73 11.43
CA SER A 280 16.57 7.04 12.07
C SER A 280 15.91 6.84 13.43
#